data_2f87c967dc1a0a681a44aaef0e0aee76
#
_entry.id   2f87c967dc1a0a681a44aaef0e0aee76
#
_cell.length_a   1.000
_cell.length_b   1.000
_cell.length_c   1.000
_cell.angle_alpha   90.00
_cell.angle_beta   90.00
_cell.angle_gamma   90.00
#
_symmetry.space_group_name_H-M   'P 1'
#
loop_
_entity.id
_entity.type
_entity.pdbx_description
1 polymer ?
#
loop_
_entity_poly.entity_id
_entity_poly.type
_entity_poly.pdbx_seq_one_letter_code
_entity_poly.pdbx_strand_id
1 'polypeptide(L)' 'MNRIKEVMEQNGIKQTWLAEKLGKSYNMVNAYAKNRQQPRLETLMEIANILDVDIKELIISNKENN' A
#
# COMPACT_ATOMS: atom_id res chain seq x y z
N MET A 1 -8.42 -0.10 6.81
CA MET A 1 -7.03 0.39 6.95
C MET A 1 -6.08 -0.55 6.21
N ASN A 2 -4.94 -0.02 5.82
CA ASN A 2 -3.98 -0.81 5.06
C ASN A 2 -2.62 -0.84 5.76
N ARG A 3 -1.75 -1.77 5.31
CA ARG A 3 -0.40 -1.94 5.81
C ARG A 3 0.65 -1.64 4.74
N ILE A 4 0.31 -0.79 3.80
CA ILE A 4 1.20 -0.47 2.68
C ILE A 4 2.56 0.04 3.18
N LYS A 5 2.55 0.98 4.13
CA LYS A 5 3.78 1.55 4.66
C LYS A 5 4.69 0.47 5.27
N GLU A 6 4.10 -0.41 6.08
CA GLU A 6 4.85 -1.47 6.75
C GLU A 6 5.50 -2.43 5.75
N VAL A 7 4.72 -2.84 4.74
CA VAL A 7 5.22 -3.75 3.71
C VAL A 7 6.33 -3.09 2.90
N MET A 8 6.16 -1.81 2.56
CA MET A 8 7.20 -1.07 1.85
C MET A 8 8.48 -0.98 2.67
N GLU A 9 8.36 -0.68 3.95
CA GLU A 9 9.53 -0.57 4.85
C GLU A 9 10.23 -1.92 4.99
N GLN A 10 9.47 -3.00 5.13
CA GLN A 10 10.03 -4.35 5.22
C GLN A 10 10.82 -4.73 3.97
N ASN A 11 10.43 -4.23 2.81
CA ASN A 11 11.06 -4.55 1.54
C ASN A 11 12.01 -3.46 1.05
N GLY A 12 12.23 -2.41 1.83
CA GLY A 12 13.14 -1.33 1.45
C GLY A 12 12.68 -0.52 0.25
N ILE A 13 11.37 -0.39 0.07
CA ILE A 13 10.78 0.28 -1.09
C ILE A 13 10.40 1.72 -0.72
N LYS A 14 10.82 2.66 -1.57
CA LYS A 14 10.50 4.07 -1.37
C LYS A 14 9.16 4.43 -1.98
N GLN A 15 8.45 5.38 -1.36
CA GLN A 15 7.17 5.84 -1.86
C GLN A 15 7.28 6.48 -3.25
N THR A 16 8.40 7.16 -3.53
CA THR A 16 8.63 7.74 -4.85
C THR A 16 8.67 6.68 -5.94
N TRP A 17 9.33 5.55 -5.66
CA TRP A 17 9.39 4.44 -6.59
C TRP A 17 8.01 3.82 -6.82
N LEU A 18 7.26 3.61 -5.74
CA LEU A 18 5.91 3.05 -5.86
C LEU A 18 4.99 4.00 -6.65
N ALA A 19 5.07 5.30 -6.38
CA ALA A 19 4.27 6.30 -7.09
C ALA A 19 4.54 6.24 -8.59
N GLU A 20 5.81 6.14 -8.97
CA GLU A 20 6.20 6.05 -10.38
C GLU A 20 5.63 4.78 -11.03
N LYS A 21 5.78 3.64 -10.36
CA LYS A 21 5.29 2.36 -10.89
C LYS A 21 3.77 2.35 -11.00
N LEU A 22 3.09 2.98 -10.04
CA LEU A 22 1.64 2.99 -9.98
C LEU A 22 1.03 4.05 -10.91
N GLY A 23 1.84 5.00 -11.38
CA GLY A 23 1.36 6.09 -12.23
C GLY A 23 0.53 7.11 -11.46
N LYS A 24 0.79 7.27 -10.15
CA LYS A 24 0.11 8.23 -9.29
C LYS A 24 1.10 9.19 -8.68
N SER A 25 0.59 10.30 -8.14
CA SER A 25 1.45 11.29 -7.49
C SER A 25 2.02 10.75 -6.18
N TYR A 26 3.15 11.28 -5.78
CA TYR A 26 3.74 10.99 -4.49
C TYR A 26 2.74 11.29 -3.35
N ASN A 27 2.04 12.43 -3.45
CA ASN A 27 1.09 12.82 -2.41
C ASN A 27 -0.04 11.80 -2.24
N MET A 28 -0.49 11.21 -3.35
CA MET A 28 -1.53 10.19 -3.29
C MET A 28 -1.02 8.93 -2.62
N VAL A 29 0.17 8.46 -3.00
CA VAL A 29 0.78 7.27 -2.40
C VAL A 29 1.06 7.51 -0.92
N ASN A 30 1.53 8.69 -0.57
CA ASN A 30 1.77 9.06 0.82
C ASN A 30 0.47 9.02 1.64
N ALA A 31 -0.63 9.49 1.06
CA ALA A 31 -1.94 9.44 1.72
C ALA A 31 -2.38 8.00 1.98
N TYR A 32 -2.14 7.11 1.00
CA TYR A 32 -2.42 5.68 1.16
C TYR A 32 -1.56 5.09 2.29
N ALA A 33 -0.26 5.36 2.26
CA ALA A 33 0.69 4.80 3.23
C ALA A 33 0.36 5.25 4.66
N LYS A 34 -0.11 6.47 4.81
CA LYS A 34 -0.46 7.03 6.12
C LYS A 34 -1.90 6.77 6.53
N ASN A 35 -2.63 5.99 5.75
CA ASN A 35 -4.03 5.67 6.01
C ASN A 35 -4.96 6.89 6.06
N ARG A 36 -4.56 7.99 5.43
CA ARG A 36 -5.44 9.17 5.29
C ARG A 36 -6.47 8.96 4.20
N GLN A 37 -6.15 8.13 3.23
CA GLN A 37 -7.05 7.75 2.15
C GLN A 37 -6.79 6.29 1.81
N GLN A 38 -7.87 5.54 1.56
CA GLN A 38 -7.73 4.14 1.20
C GLN A 38 -7.77 3.99 -0.32
N PRO A 39 -6.87 3.19 -0.91
CA PRO A 39 -6.96 2.91 -2.34
C PRO A 39 -8.19 2.04 -2.62
N ARG A 40 -8.72 2.17 -3.83
CA ARG A 40 -9.74 1.26 -4.33
C ARG A 40 -9.15 -0.14 -4.43
N LEU A 41 -10.03 -1.14 -4.47
CA LEU A 41 -9.58 -2.53 -4.56
C LEU A 41 -8.65 -2.75 -5.75
N GLU A 42 -9.00 -2.22 -6.92
CA GLU A 42 -8.17 -2.38 -8.12
C GLU A 42 -6.77 -1.79 -7.93
N THR A 43 -6.71 -0.61 -7.31
CA THR A 43 -5.43 0.04 -7.01
C THR A 43 -4.63 -0.77 -5.98
N LEU A 44 -5.33 -1.30 -4.97
CA LEU A 44 -4.69 -2.12 -3.95
C LEU A 44 -4.10 -3.39 -4.57
N MET A 45 -4.81 -4.01 -5.52
CA MET A 45 -4.31 -5.16 -6.25
C MET A 45 -3.07 -4.83 -7.07
N GLU A 46 -3.05 -3.66 -7.72
CA GLU A 46 -1.86 -3.21 -8.44
C GLU A 46 -0.68 -3.02 -7.50
N ILE A 47 -0.91 -2.42 -6.33
CA ILE A 47 0.14 -2.23 -5.33
C ILE A 47 0.68 -3.58 -4.90
N ALA A 48 -0.19 -4.53 -4.62
CA ALA A 48 0.22 -5.88 -4.23
C ALA A 48 1.10 -6.54 -5.31
N ASN A 49 0.73 -6.40 -6.58
CA ASN A 49 1.52 -6.91 -7.68
C ASN A 49 2.89 -6.23 -7.78
N ILE A 50 2.92 -4.92 -7.64
CA ILE A 50 4.16 -4.15 -7.71
C ILE A 50 5.10 -4.54 -6.57
N LEU A 51 4.55 -4.72 -5.37
CA LEU A 51 5.32 -5.10 -4.19
C LEU A 51 5.62 -6.60 -4.12
N ASP A 52 5.03 -7.37 -5.03
CA ASP A 52 5.17 -8.83 -5.08
C ASP A 52 4.74 -9.50 -3.78
N VAL A 53 3.58 -9.09 -3.27
CA VAL A 53 2.98 -9.66 -2.07
C VAL A 53 1.53 -10.03 -2.33
N ASP A 54 0.98 -10.89 -1.49
CA ASP A 54 -0.45 -11.19 -1.51
C ASP A 54 -1.22 -9.96 -1.01
N ILE A 55 -2.36 -9.67 -1.63
CA ILE A 55 -3.16 -8.50 -1.26
C ILE A 55 -3.56 -8.53 0.22
N LYS A 56 -3.76 -9.70 0.79
CA LYS A 56 -4.14 -9.82 2.21
C LYS A 56 -3.06 -9.29 3.14
N GLU A 57 -1.81 -9.24 2.69
CA GLU A 57 -0.72 -8.68 3.49
C GLU A 57 -0.80 -7.16 3.59
N LEU A 58 -1.59 -6.53 2.72
CA LEU A 58 -1.79 -5.09 2.72
C LEU A 58 -3.02 -4.65 3.52
N ILE A 59 -3.76 -5.59 4.08
CA ILE A 59 -5.03 -5.32 4.74
C ILE A 59 -4.94 -5.72 6.21
N ILE A 60 -5.46 -4.84 7.08
CA ILE A 60 -5.54 -5.14 8.51
C ILE A 60 -6.90 -5.78 8.77
N SER A 61 -6.88 -7.00 9.31
CA SER A 61 -8.10 -7.70 9.66
C SER A 61 -8.70 -7.12 10.94
N ASN A 62 -10.04 -6.94 10.95
CA ASN A 62 -10.73 -6.52 12.17
C ASN A 62 -10.57 -7.53 13.31
N LYS A 63 -10.45 -8.81 12.96
CA LYS A 63 -10.29 -9.87 13.97
C LYS A 63 -8.95 -9.79 14.68
N GLU A 64 -7.93 -9.30 13.98
CA GLU A 64 -6.59 -9.16 14.57
C GLU A 64 -6.50 -8.02 15.56
N ASN A 65 -7.44 -7.08 15.49
CA ASN A 65 -7.46 -5.88 16.33
C ASN A 65 -8.25 -6.07 17.63
N ASN A 66 -8.78 -7.23 17.84
CA ASN A 66 -9.56 -7.54 19.06
C ASN A 66 -8.72 -8.11 20.17
#